data_9723b8911ee827087be612db0d322730
#
_entry.id   9723b8911ee827087be612db0d322730
#
_cell.length_a   1.000
_cell.length_b   1.000
_cell.length_c   1.000
_cell.angle_alpha   90.00
_cell.angle_beta   90.00
_cell.angle_gamma   90.00
#
_symmetry.space_group_name_H-M   'P 1'
#
loop_
_entity.id
_entity.type
_entity.pdbx_description
1 polymer ?
#
loop_
_entity_poly.entity_id
_entity_poly.type
_entity_poly.pdbx_seq_one_letter_code
_entity_poly.pdbx_strand_id
1 'polypeptide(L)'
;HSLPVDLEGYRGAYSDTISMAEEVRKEFGLGVGVVLGPHPVAWEKQIPELGIEASSELHLEAVSLALEYIDSGHAHCLGEVGRPHYPVEEEIWEKANDLLLEILSMASSSGTSVQLHVEEKDERTYIELSKLCMSSGISSERAIRHFAPPNVSADFTHGLSATVNVGKGSIETIVETAGEAGSPWGMETDFLDDNRRPGAVLG
;
A
#
# COMPACT_ATOMS: atom_id res chain seq x y z
N HIS A 1 7.96 -1.97 -17.63
CA HIS A 1 7.98 -0.52 -17.44
C HIS A 1 9.21 -0.12 -16.63
N SER A 2 9.90 0.99 -17.00
CA SER A 2 10.94 1.60 -16.17
C SER A 2 10.29 2.28 -14.96
N LEU A 3 10.98 2.28 -13.81
CA LEU A 3 10.52 3.05 -12.65
C LEU A 3 10.50 4.55 -13.00
N PRO A 4 9.52 5.32 -12.50
CA PRO A 4 9.52 6.77 -12.62
C PRO A 4 10.81 7.36 -12.00
N VAL A 5 11.41 8.34 -12.68
CA VAL A 5 12.63 9.01 -12.21
C VAL A 5 12.40 10.50 -11.91
N ASP A 6 11.19 10.98 -12.17
CA ASP A 6 10.73 12.34 -11.92
C ASP A 6 9.22 12.37 -11.69
N LEU A 7 8.69 13.52 -11.31
CA LEU A 7 7.27 13.69 -11.02
C LEU A 7 6.38 13.51 -12.26
N GLU A 8 6.87 13.82 -13.46
CA GLU A 8 6.11 13.62 -14.69
C GLU A 8 5.94 12.14 -15.02
N GLY A 9 6.96 11.31 -14.73
CA GLY A 9 6.86 9.85 -14.80
C GLY A 9 5.80 9.28 -13.87
N TYR A 10 5.70 9.79 -12.63
CA TYR A 10 4.62 9.41 -11.71
C TYR A 10 3.24 9.88 -12.22
N ARG A 11 3.14 11.09 -12.76
CA ARG A 11 1.91 11.60 -13.37
C ARG A 11 1.44 10.72 -14.50
N GLY A 12 2.35 10.31 -15.40
CA GLY A 12 2.05 9.37 -16.48
C GLY A 12 1.51 8.04 -15.96
N ALA A 13 2.22 7.41 -15.00
CA ALA A 13 1.82 6.14 -14.42
C ALA A 13 0.43 6.19 -13.72
N TYR A 14 0.16 7.27 -12.99
CA TYR A 14 -1.15 7.47 -12.34
C TYR A 14 -2.28 7.67 -13.36
N SER A 15 -2.03 8.45 -14.42
CA SER A 15 -2.98 8.66 -15.50
C SER A 15 -3.30 7.37 -16.26
N ASP A 16 -2.30 6.54 -16.51
CA ASP A 16 -2.49 5.24 -17.15
C ASP A 16 -3.34 4.31 -16.28
N THR A 17 -3.11 4.28 -14.96
CA THR A 17 -3.88 3.48 -14.00
C THR A 17 -5.35 3.93 -13.96
N ILE A 18 -5.60 5.24 -13.92
CA ILE A 18 -6.96 5.80 -13.96
C ILE A 18 -7.67 5.43 -15.26
N SER A 19 -6.99 5.61 -16.40
CA SER A 19 -7.55 5.28 -17.73
C SER A 19 -7.91 3.82 -17.85
N MET A 20 -7.05 2.92 -17.35
CA MET A 20 -7.33 1.48 -17.32
C MET A 20 -8.55 1.16 -16.46
N ALA A 21 -8.70 1.78 -15.29
CA ALA A 21 -9.86 1.60 -14.43
C ALA A 21 -11.16 2.06 -15.12
N GLU A 22 -11.12 3.15 -15.87
CA GLU A 22 -12.26 3.64 -16.65
C GLU A 22 -12.64 2.67 -17.78
N GLU A 23 -11.67 2.11 -18.48
CA GLU A 23 -11.90 1.08 -19.50
C GLU A 23 -12.58 -0.15 -18.89
N VAL A 24 -12.11 -0.65 -17.74
CA VAL A 24 -12.71 -1.79 -17.03
C VAL A 24 -14.15 -1.48 -16.60
N ARG A 25 -14.42 -0.31 -16.05
CA ARG A 25 -15.78 0.12 -15.70
C ARG A 25 -16.70 0.11 -16.92
N LYS A 26 -16.21 0.64 -18.04
CA LYS A 26 -16.97 0.75 -19.29
C LYS A 26 -17.21 -0.60 -19.94
N GLU A 27 -16.22 -1.46 -19.99
CA GLU A 27 -16.29 -2.74 -20.70
C GLU A 27 -17.08 -3.80 -19.92
N PHE A 28 -16.86 -3.87 -18.60
CA PHE A 28 -17.41 -4.94 -17.76
C PHE A 28 -18.55 -4.49 -16.83
N GLY A 29 -18.82 -3.20 -16.73
CA GLY A 29 -19.85 -2.68 -15.82
C GLY A 29 -19.53 -2.89 -14.34
N LEU A 30 -18.26 -3.04 -13.99
CA LEU A 30 -17.81 -3.28 -12.62
C LEU A 30 -17.55 -1.97 -11.87
N GLY A 31 -17.79 -1.98 -10.56
CA GLY A 31 -17.26 -0.95 -9.67
C GLY A 31 -15.75 -1.15 -9.49
N VAL A 32 -14.97 -0.12 -9.78
CA VAL A 32 -13.50 -0.17 -9.65
C VAL A 32 -13.02 0.97 -8.76
N GLY A 33 -12.40 0.64 -7.64
CA GLY A 33 -11.62 1.58 -6.85
C GLY A 33 -10.21 1.72 -7.42
N VAL A 34 -9.68 2.94 -7.42
CA VAL A 34 -8.30 3.23 -7.88
C VAL A 34 -7.46 3.55 -6.65
N VAL A 35 -6.32 2.90 -6.54
CA VAL A 35 -5.30 3.15 -5.53
C VAL A 35 -4.08 3.72 -6.24
N LEU A 36 -3.57 4.86 -5.79
CA LEU A 36 -2.41 5.54 -6.36
C LEU A 36 -1.40 5.90 -5.29
N GLY A 37 -0.14 5.66 -5.58
CA GLY A 37 0.97 6.06 -4.71
C GLY A 37 2.32 5.57 -5.24
N PRO A 38 3.43 6.15 -4.76
CA PRO A 38 4.75 5.67 -5.12
C PRO A 38 5.10 4.45 -4.28
N HIS A 39 5.49 3.37 -4.95
CA HIS A 39 5.86 2.12 -4.29
C HIS A 39 7.21 2.26 -3.54
N PRO A 40 7.37 1.75 -2.30
CA PRO A 40 8.59 1.96 -1.51
C PRO A 40 9.86 1.40 -2.15
N VAL A 41 9.76 0.33 -2.94
CA VAL A 41 10.89 -0.22 -3.70
C VAL A 41 11.34 0.74 -4.81
N ALA A 42 10.46 1.58 -5.35
CA ALA A 42 10.85 2.59 -6.32
C ALA A 42 11.76 3.65 -5.67
N TRP A 43 11.40 4.13 -4.48
CA TRP A 43 12.22 5.04 -3.69
C TRP A 43 13.62 4.49 -3.43
N GLU A 44 13.71 3.27 -2.91
CA GLU A 44 14.99 2.63 -2.60
C GLU A 44 15.87 2.46 -3.85
N LYS A 45 15.29 2.03 -4.97
CA LYS A 45 16.02 1.87 -6.23
C LYS A 45 16.45 3.18 -6.89
N GLN A 46 15.89 4.31 -6.53
CA GLN A 46 16.29 5.63 -7.01
C GLN A 46 17.51 6.19 -6.25
N ILE A 47 17.76 5.72 -5.03
CA ILE A 47 18.84 6.22 -4.15
C ILE A 47 20.22 6.18 -4.82
N PRO A 48 20.65 5.12 -5.54
CA PRO A 48 21.95 5.08 -6.18
C PRO A 48 22.18 6.18 -7.24
N GLU A 49 21.11 6.66 -7.86
CA GLU A 49 21.19 7.67 -8.94
C GLU A 49 20.95 9.09 -8.42
N LEU A 50 20.00 9.26 -7.50
CA LEU A 50 19.57 10.58 -7.04
C LEU A 50 20.15 10.96 -5.66
N GLY A 51 20.56 9.99 -4.88
CA GLY A 51 20.85 10.16 -3.46
C GLY A 51 19.58 10.08 -2.61
N ILE A 52 19.76 9.81 -1.30
CA ILE A 52 18.66 9.50 -0.38
C ILE A 52 17.69 10.68 -0.19
N GLU A 53 18.21 11.91 -0.12
CA GLU A 53 17.40 13.11 0.11
C GLU A 53 16.52 13.42 -1.12
N ALA A 54 17.11 13.49 -2.32
CA ALA A 54 16.35 13.78 -3.54
C ALA A 54 15.35 12.67 -3.88
N SER A 55 15.69 11.40 -3.61
CA SER A 55 14.73 10.28 -3.74
C SER A 55 13.56 10.41 -2.77
N SER A 56 13.82 10.87 -1.54
CA SER A 56 12.78 11.08 -0.53
C SER A 56 11.89 12.27 -0.89
N GLU A 57 12.46 13.38 -1.37
CA GLU A 57 11.69 14.53 -1.86
C GLU A 57 10.79 14.13 -3.03
N LEU A 58 11.31 13.45 -4.04
CA LEU A 58 10.52 12.96 -5.18
C LEU A 58 9.40 12.02 -4.73
N HIS A 59 9.68 11.15 -3.76
CA HIS A 59 8.68 10.23 -3.22
C HIS A 59 7.52 10.98 -2.55
N LEU A 60 7.80 12.00 -1.73
CA LEU A 60 6.78 12.83 -1.09
C LEU A 60 6.02 13.71 -2.10
N GLU A 61 6.67 14.21 -3.14
CA GLU A 61 6.01 14.91 -4.25
C GLU A 61 5.04 13.97 -5.00
N ALA A 62 5.43 12.72 -5.23
CA ALA A 62 4.57 11.72 -5.84
C ALA A 62 3.39 11.33 -4.93
N VAL A 63 3.57 11.30 -3.60
CA VAL A 63 2.47 11.15 -2.63
C VAL A 63 1.52 12.33 -2.72
N SER A 64 2.03 13.56 -2.72
CA SER A 64 1.22 14.78 -2.86
C SER A 64 0.39 14.75 -4.14
N LEU A 65 0.99 14.35 -5.26
CA LEU A 65 0.30 14.19 -6.54
C LEU A 65 -0.81 13.13 -6.47
N ALA A 66 -0.57 12.00 -5.79
CA ALA A 66 -1.61 10.97 -5.60
C ALA A 66 -2.78 11.50 -4.76
N LEU A 67 -2.50 12.28 -3.71
CA LEU A 67 -3.52 12.92 -2.89
C LEU A 67 -4.34 13.95 -3.68
N GLU A 68 -3.75 14.68 -4.63
CA GLU A 68 -4.50 15.57 -5.55
C GLU A 68 -5.50 14.78 -6.41
N TYR A 69 -5.11 13.61 -6.92
CA TYR A 69 -6.02 12.74 -7.68
C TYR A 69 -7.14 12.16 -6.80
N ILE A 70 -6.85 11.87 -5.52
CA ILE A 70 -7.85 11.40 -4.56
C ILE A 70 -8.85 12.52 -4.24
N ASP A 71 -8.35 13.72 -3.97
CA ASP A 71 -9.17 14.90 -3.62
C ASP A 71 -10.09 15.32 -4.77
N SER A 72 -9.62 15.16 -6.02
CA SER A 72 -10.41 15.39 -7.23
C SER A 72 -11.36 14.24 -7.60
N GLY A 73 -11.37 13.14 -6.83
CA GLY A 73 -12.27 11.99 -7.03
C GLY A 73 -11.86 11.01 -8.14
N HIS A 74 -10.64 11.13 -8.67
CA HIS A 74 -10.12 10.20 -9.67
C HIS A 74 -9.52 8.93 -9.06
N ALA A 75 -9.08 9.01 -7.79
CA ALA A 75 -8.59 7.88 -7.02
C ALA A 75 -9.32 7.81 -5.65
N HIS A 76 -9.12 6.71 -4.90
CA HIS A 76 -9.92 6.41 -3.72
C HIS A 76 -9.07 6.11 -2.48
N CYS A 77 -7.81 5.74 -2.66
CA CYS A 77 -6.90 5.35 -1.60
C CYS A 77 -5.47 5.67 -2.01
N LEU A 78 -4.65 6.07 -1.06
CA LEU A 78 -3.21 6.24 -1.26
C LEU A 78 -2.53 4.86 -1.18
N GLY A 79 -1.71 4.49 -2.16
CA GLY A 79 -0.96 3.22 -2.13
C GLY A 79 -0.50 2.74 -3.52
N GLU A 80 0.35 1.72 -3.59
CA GLU A 80 0.97 1.17 -2.41
C GLU A 80 2.12 2.07 -1.94
N VAL A 81 2.07 2.47 -0.68
CA VAL A 81 3.18 3.15 -0.01
C VAL A 81 3.66 2.29 1.15
N GLY A 82 4.81 2.56 1.73
CA GLY A 82 5.27 1.72 2.83
C GLY A 82 6.77 1.76 3.03
N ARG A 83 7.36 0.58 3.26
CA ARG A 83 8.78 0.40 3.51
C ARG A 83 9.30 -0.87 2.83
N PRO A 84 10.63 -1.06 2.63
CA PRO A 84 11.18 -2.25 1.98
C PRO A 84 10.72 -3.54 2.69
N HIS A 85 10.29 -4.53 1.90
CA HIS A 85 9.85 -5.84 2.42
C HIS A 85 10.99 -6.88 2.49
N TYR A 86 12.21 -6.46 2.19
CA TYR A 86 13.44 -7.28 2.24
C TYR A 86 14.52 -6.58 3.08
N PRO A 87 15.56 -7.30 3.51
CA PRO A 87 16.63 -6.69 4.29
C PRO A 87 17.35 -5.57 3.52
N VAL A 88 17.50 -4.43 4.17
CA VAL A 88 18.26 -3.26 3.71
C VAL A 88 19.21 -2.82 4.81
N GLU A 89 20.14 -1.91 4.50
CA GLU A 89 21.00 -1.28 5.48
C GLU A 89 20.18 -0.49 6.51
N GLU A 90 20.67 -0.41 7.74
CA GLU A 90 19.96 0.21 8.88
C GLU A 90 19.57 1.66 8.59
N GLU A 91 20.45 2.44 7.97
CA GLU A 91 20.18 3.83 7.56
C GLU A 91 18.98 3.93 6.60
N ILE A 92 18.89 3.01 5.63
CA ILE A 92 17.78 2.95 4.68
C ILE A 92 16.49 2.55 5.40
N TRP A 93 16.57 1.62 6.35
CA TRP A 93 15.42 1.20 7.15
C TRP A 93 14.87 2.32 8.03
N GLU A 94 15.75 3.06 8.72
CA GLU A 94 15.38 4.20 9.55
C GLU A 94 14.72 5.28 8.69
N LYS A 95 15.35 5.67 7.58
CA LYS A 95 14.80 6.68 6.66
C LYS A 95 13.45 6.24 6.05
N ALA A 96 13.28 4.96 5.71
CA ALA A 96 12.00 4.43 5.21
C ALA A 96 10.88 4.55 6.27
N ASN A 97 11.18 4.33 7.54
CA ASN A 97 10.19 4.51 8.62
C ASN A 97 9.84 5.99 8.85
N ASP A 98 10.83 6.89 8.79
CA ASP A 98 10.57 8.33 8.89
C ASP A 98 9.69 8.81 7.74
N LEU A 99 10.00 8.35 6.52
CA LEU A 99 9.23 8.67 5.32
C LEU A 99 7.80 8.12 5.42
N LEU A 100 7.64 6.89 5.88
CA LEU A 100 6.32 6.28 6.10
C LEU A 100 5.50 7.06 7.14
N LEU A 101 6.12 7.51 8.22
CA LEU A 101 5.44 8.33 9.23
C LEU A 101 4.94 9.65 8.64
N GLU A 102 5.74 10.30 7.80
CA GLU A 102 5.35 11.54 7.10
C GLU A 102 4.20 11.28 6.12
N ILE A 103 4.27 10.22 5.32
CA ILE A 103 3.21 9.82 4.39
C ILE A 103 1.89 9.54 5.13
N LEU A 104 1.94 8.82 6.25
CA LEU A 104 0.75 8.56 7.07
C LEU A 104 0.16 9.86 7.65
N SER A 105 1.01 10.82 8.00
CA SER A 105 0.57 12.15 8.49
C SER A 105 -0.11 12.96 7.38
N MET A 106 0.41 12.91 6.15
CA MET A 106 -0.21 13.52 4.97
C MET A 106 -1.58 12.88 4.67
N ALA A 107 -1.66 11.57 4.68
CA ALA A 107 -2.91 10.82 4.48
C ALA A 107 -3.95 11.10 5.58
N SER A 108 -3.50 11.19 6.84
CA SER A 108 -4.35 11.59 7.97
C SER A 108 -4.96 12.97 7.75
N SER A 109 -4.13 13.92 7.31
CA SER A 109 -4.56 15.31 7.04
C SER A 109 -5.55 15.41 5.88
N SER A 110 -5.37 14.61 4.84
CA SER A 110 -6.27 14.49 3.69
C SER A 110 -7.54 13.68 4.00
N GLY A 111 -7.57 12.93 5.10
CA GLY A 111 -8.69 12.07 5.46
C GLY A 111 -8.83 10.83 4.57
N THR A 112 -7.77 10.40 3.88
CA THR A 112 -7.78 9.22 3.01
C THR A 112 -7.33 7.95 3.73
N SER A 113 -7.65 6.77 3.14
CA SER A 113 -7.09 5.48 3.56
C SER A 113 -5.77 5.23 2.86
N VAL A 114 -4.95 4.35 3.44
CA VAL A 114 -3.61 4.03 2.94
C VAL A 114 -3.43 2.54 2.77
N GLN A 115 -3.03 2.09 1.60
CA GLN A 115 -2.62 0.71 1.35
C GLN A 115 -1.10 0.60 1.55
N LEU A 116 -0.71 -0.29 2.47
CA LEU A 116 0.67 -0.41 2.96
C LEU A 116 1.36 -1.65 2.40
N HIS A 117 2.47 -1.42 1.70
CA HIS A 117 3.41 -2.44 1.30
C HIS A 117 4.56 -2.51 2.31
N VAL A 118 4.64 -3.60 3.03
CA VAL A 118 5.60 -3.80 4.14
C VAL A 118 6.10 -5.25 4.17
N GLU A 119 7.08 -5.52 5.02
CA GLU A 119 7.64 -6.86 5.19
C GLU A 119 6.62 -7.87 5.72
N GLU A 120 6.79 -9.13 5.32
CA GLU A 120 6.00 -10.30 5.76
C GLU A 120 6.41 -10.79 7.17
N LYS A 121 6.51 -9.92 8.15
CA LYS A 121 6.59 -10.38 9.53
C LYS A 121 5.17 -10.55 10.07
N ASP A 122 5.05 -11.43 11.05
CA ASP A 122 3.80 -11.79 11.72
C ASP A 122 3.12 -10.59 12.43
N GLU A 123 2.60 -10.80 13.59
CA GLU A 123 1.99 -9.78 14.45
C GLU A 123 2.92 -8.60 14.77
N ARG A 124 4.25 -8.80 14.79
CA ARG A 124 5.21 -7.73 15.10
C ARG A 124 5.10 -6.56 14.12
N THR A 125 4.91 -6.83 12.84
CA THR A 125 4.68 -5.77 11.83
C THR A 125 3.42 -4.96 12.14
N TYR A 126 2.34 -5.61 12.56
CA TYR A 126 1.12 -4.91 12.97
C TYR A 126 1.32 -4.03 14.21
N ILE A 127 2.08 -4.51 15.21
CA ILE A 127 2.44 -3.72 16.40
C ILE A 127 3.21 -2.45 16.00
N GLU A 128 4.18 -2.58 15.11
CA GLU A 128 4.97 -1.45 14.63
C GLU A 128 4.11 -0.46 13.83
N LEU A 129 3.30 -0.95 12.89
CA LEU A 129 2.39 -0.12 12.09
C LEU A 129 1.35 0.59 12.95
N SER A 130 0.80 -0.07 13.99
CA SER A 130 -0.16 0.57 14.89
C SER A 130 0.46 1.75 15.66
N LYS A 131 1.74 1.66 16.03
CA LYS A 131 2.47 2.79 16.65
C LYS A 131 2.67 3.94 15.66
N LEU A 132 2.99 3.64 14.41
CA LEU A 132 3.09 4.67 13.35
C LEU A 132 1.74 5.34 13.10
N CYS A 133 0.65 4.58 13.07
CA CYS A 133 -0.70 5.14 12.97
C CYS A 133 -1.01 6.09 14.13
N MET A 134 -0.70 5.70 15.37
CA MET A 134 -0.89 6.56 16.54
C MET A 134 -0.05 7.83 16.44
N SER A 135 1.20 7.74 15.98
CA SER A 135 2.11 8.88 15.88
C SER A 135 1.71 9.87 14.78
N SER A 136 1.18 9.36 13.66
CA SER A 136 0.74 10.16 12.51
C SER A 136 -0.69 10.71 12.65
N GLY A 137 -1.47 10.18 13.61
CA GLY A 137 -2.87 10.54 13.79
C GLY A 137 -3.84 9.91 12.80
N ILE A 138 -3.40 8.96 11.95
CA ILE A 138 -4.30 8.20 11.10
C ILE A 138 -5.03 7.12 11.91
N SER A 139 -6.33 6.94 11.68
CA SER A 139 -7.07 5.82 12.27
C SER A 139 -6.52 4.49 11.77
N SER A 140 -6.26 3.53 12.67
CA SER A 140 -5.70 2.22 12.33
C SER A 140 -6.51 1.48 11.26
N GLU A 141 -7.83 1.58 11.29
CA GLU A 141 -8.73 0.98 10.29
C GLU A 141 -8.56 1.55 8.87
N ARG A 142 -7.97 2.75 8.75
CA ARG A 142 -7.63 3.37 7.46
C ARG A 142 -6.27 2.96 6.92
N ALA A 143 -5.45 2.32 7.72
CA ALA A 143 -4.18 1.74 7.32
C ALA A 143 -4.41 0.28 6.93
N ILE A 144 -4.33 -0.02 5.65
CA ILE A 144 -4.66 -1.32 5.06
C ILE A 144 -3.35 -2.04 4.77
N ARG A 145 -3.01 -3.05 5.56
CA ARG A 145 -1.85 -3.89 5.26
C ARG A 145 -2.16 -4.78 4.07
N HIS A 146 -1.46 -4.55 2.97
CA HIS A 146 -1.47 -5.39 1.77
C HIS A 146 -0.65 -6.67 2.01
N PHE A 147 -0.99 -7.76 1.31
CA PHE A 147 -0.34 -9.06 1.40
C PHE A 147 -0.21 -9.55 2.87
N ALA A 148 -1.28 -9.38 3.61
CA ALA A 148 -1.30 -9.66 5.03
C ALA A 148 -1.38 -11.17 5.33
N PRO A 149 -0.88 -11.61 6.50
CA PRO A 149 -1.18 -12.95 7.01
C PRO A 149 -2.69 -13.20 7.11
N PRO A 150 -3.14 -14.46 6.98
CA PRO A 150 -4.57 -14.77 6.91
C PRO A 150 -5.32 -14.65 8.25
N ASN A 151 -4.64 -14.40 9.36
CA ASN A 151 -5.29 -14.07 10.62
C ASN A 151 -5.76 -12.60 10.59
N VAL A 152 -7.08 -12.40 10.57
CA VAL A 152 -7.73 -11.07 10.49
C VAL A 152 -8.43 -10.68 11.79
N SER A 153 -8.18 -11.40 12.91
CA SER A 153 -8.73 -11.03 14.22
C SER A 153 -8.22 -9.67 14.70
N ALA A 154 -9.03 -8.95 15.47
CA ALA A 154 -8.69 -7.63 16.00
C ALA A 154 -7.40 -7.63 16.84
N ASP A 155 -7.22 -8.66 17.63
CA ASP A 155 -6.04 -8.80 18.48
C ASP A 155 -4.76 -8.94 17.66
N PHE A 156 -4.80 -9.72 16.57
CA PHE A 156 -3.65 -9.93 15.70
C PHE A 156 -3.35 -8.71 14.81
N THR A 157 -4.38 -8.03 14.30
CA THR A 157 -4.22 -6.89 13.40
C THR A 157 -3.96 -5.57 14.12
N HIS A 158 -4.10 -5.54 15.44
CA HIS A 158 -4.01 -4.32 16.26
C HIS A 158 -4.87 -3.17 15.73
N GLY A 159 -6.04 -3.51 15.16
CA GLY A 159 -7.01 -2.56 14.61
C GLY A 159 -6.74 -2.09 13.19
N LEU A 160 -5.66 -2.55 12.54
CA LEU A 160 -5.42 -2.24 11.13
C LEU A 160 -6.33 -3.08 10.22
N SER A 161 -6.71 -2.51 9.09
CA SER A 161 -7.34 -3.26 8.02
C SER A 161 -6.32 -4.14 7.29
N ALA A 162 -6.80 -5.18 6.62
CA ALA A 162 -5.95 -6.13 5.92
C ALA A 162 -6.52 -6.53 4.56
N THR A 163 -5.66 -6.74 3.57
CA THR A 163 -5.98 -7.54 2.40
C THR A 163 -5.12 -8.79 2.41
N VAL A 164 -5.76 -9.95 2.23
CA VAL A 164 -5.15 -11.26 2.35
C VAL A 164 -5.12 -11.96 1.01
N ASN A 165 -3.94 -12.45 0.63
CA ASN A 165 -3.81 -13.26 -0.57
C ASN A 165 -4.52 -14.61 -0.37
N VAL A 166 -5.49 -14.93 -1.25
CA VAL A 166 -6.33 -16.12 -1.15
C VAL A 166 -5.66 -17.38 -1.70
N GLY A 167 -4.43 -17.61 -1.28
CA GLY A 167 -3.71 -18.84 -1.56
C GLY A 167 -4.22 -20.05 -0.78
N LYS A 168 -3.65 -21.21 -1.09
CA LYS A 168 -3.98 -22.47 -0.41
C LYS A 168 -3.68 -22.39 1.09
N GLY A 169 -4.67 -22.71 1.91
CA GLY A 169 -4.56 -22.72 3.38
C GLY A 169 -4.90 -21.37 4.03
N SER A 170 -5.13 -20.30 3.26
CA SER A 170 -5.50 -19.01 3.84
C SER A 170 -6.98 -18.96 4.23
N ILE A 171 -7.84 -19.64 3.49
CA ILE A 171 -9.30 -19.57 3.65
C ILE A 171 -9.73 -20.10 5.02
N GLU A 172 -9.16 -21.21 5.44
CA GLU A 172 -9.48 -21.82 6.74
C GLU A 172 -9.17 -20.85 7.88
N THR A 173 -8.00 -20.24 7.89
CA THR A 173 -7.61 -19.26 8.92
C THR A 173 -8.46 -17.99 8.85
N ILE A 174 -8.79 -17.49 7.64
CA ILE A 174 -9.70 -16.36 7.49
C ILE A 174 -11.06 -16.67 8.09
N VAL A 175 -11.65 -17.85 7.79
CA VAL A 175 -12.96 -18.26 8.32
C VAL A 175 -12.95 -18.37 9.86
N GLU A 176 -11.87 -18.91 10.43
CA GLU A 176 -11.72 -19.04 11.90
C GLU A 176 -11.63 -17.67 12.58
N THR A 177 -10.92 -16.71 11.98
CA THR A 177 -10.58 -15.43 12.61
C THR A 177 -11.48 -14.26 12.20
N ALA A 178 -12.20 -14.37 11.09
CA ALA A 178 -13.07 -13.29 10.57
C ALA A 178 -14.24 -12.94 11.51
N GLY A 179 -14.75 -13.91 12.29
CA GLY A 179 -15.80 -13.64 13.27
C GLY A 179 -15.34 -12.79 14.45
N GLU A 180 -14.03 -12.67 14.64
CA GLU A 180 -13.38 -11.88 15.69
C GLU A 180 -12.75 -10.59 15.13
N ALA A 181 -12.94 -10.31 13.85
CA ALA A 181 -12.37 -9.15 13.18
C ALA A 181 -12.94 -7.84 13.75
N GLY A 182 -12.06 -6.98 14.23
CA GLY A 182 -12.39 -5.64 14.71
C GLY A 182 -12.20 -4.56 13.65
N SER A 183 -11.56 -4.89 12.52
CA SER A 183 -11.26 -3.97 11.42
C SER A 183 -11.67 -4.59 10.09
N PRO A 184 -11.95 -3.76 9.08
CA PRO A 184 -12.27 -4.28 7.74
C PRO A 184 -11.14 -5.14 7.18
N TRP A 185 -11.51 -6.18 6.47
CA TRP A 185 -10.58 -7.01 5.73
C TRP A 185 -11.14 -7.38 4.35
N GLY A 186 -10.25 -7.70 3.43
CA GLY A 186 -10.59 -8.08 2.07
C GLY A 186 -9.66 -9.18 1.55
N MET A 187 -10.01 -9.73 0.40
CA MET A 187 -9.20 -10.70 -0.32
C MET A 187 -8.49 -10.02 -1.49
N GLU A 188 -7.30 -10.48 -1.80
CA GLU A 188 -6.52 -9.99 -2.93
C GLU A 188 -5.90 -11.14 -3.72
N THR A 189 -5.49 -10.84 -4.93
CA THR A 189 -4.77 -11.78 -5.80
C THR A 189 -3.30 -11.45 -5.94
N ASP A 190 -2.91 -10.22 -5.63
CA ASP A 190 -1.59 -9.67 -5.94
C ASP A 190 -1.19 -9.98 -7.41
N PHE A 191 -2.17 -9.84 -8.32
CA PHE A 191 -1.95 -10.14 -9.73
C PHE A 191 -1.03 -9.10 -10.35
N LEU A 192 0.05 -9.58 -10.94
CA LEU A 192 0.97 -8.79 -11.75
C LEU A 192 0.94 -9.29 -13.19
N ASP A 193 1.11 -8.39 -14.15
CA ASP A 193 1.33 -8.76 -15.56
C ASP A 193 2.77 -9.30 -15.76
N ASP A 194 3.10 -10.31 -14.99
CA ASP A 194 4.35 -11.07 -15.05
C ASP A 194 4.02 -12.55 -14.99
N ASN A 195 4.27 -13.26 -16.10
CA ASN A 195 4.01 -14.71 -16.22
C ASN A 195 4.72 -15.56 -15.15
N ARG A 196 5.75 -15.02 -14.48
CA ARG A 196 6.45 -15.68 -13.37
C ARG A 196 5.72 -15.53 -12.03
N ARG A 197 4.82 -14.55 -11.94
CA ARG A 197 4.03 -14.22 -10.74
C ARG A 197 2.57 -13.97 -11.10
N PRO A 198 1.82 -15.03 -11.48
CA PRO A 198 0.46 -14.87 -11.99
C PRO A 198 -0.57 -14.46 -10.90
N GLY A 199 -0.13 -14.21 -9.68
CA GLY A 199 -1.01 -13.94 -8.55
C GLY A 199 -1.76 -15.18 -8.05
N ALA A 200 -2.46 -15.05 -6.92
CA ALA A 200 -3.34 -16.09 -6.42
C ALA A 200 -4.70 -15.97 -7.12
N VAL A 201 -4.97 -16.88 -8.03
CA VAL A 201 -6.30 -17.02 -8.65
C VAL A 201 -6.96 -18.23 -8.04
N LEU A 202 -8.17 -18.06 -7.50
CA LEU A 202 -9.01 -19.18 -7.06
C LEU A 202 -9.34 -20.03 -8.29
N GLY A 203 -8.75 -21.24 -8.35
CA GLY A 203 -9.01 -22.24 -9.37
C GLY A 203 -10.19 -23.13 -9.02
#